data_90491c73ad1ee7f8dfcc2132a9061d5a
#
_entry.id   90491c73ad1ee7f8dfcc2132a9061d5a
#
_cell.length_a   1.000
_cell.length_b   1.000
_cell.length_c   1.000
_cell.angle_alpha   90.00
_cell.angle_beta   90.00
_cell.angle_gamma   90.00
#
_symmetry.space_group_name_H-M   'P 1'
#
loop_
_entity.id
_entity.type
_entity.pdbx_description
1 polymer ?
#
loop_
_entity_poly.entity_id
_entity_poly.type
_entity_poly.pdbx_seq_one_letter_code
_entity_poly.pdbx_strand_id
1 'polypeptide(L)'
;MPLTYTSEQCINKAAGDLGKWVPGEALGPVEHDTISDALDAVIAEVAKIIAITDRDEIPAFCYECISSMVAAYAASSFSNIPLDYTATVEPLERRLRYLVAQAPTYEPLAAYYF
;
A
#
# COMPACT_ATOMS: atom_id res chain seq x y z
N MET A 1 2.81 -8.92 -17.04
CA MET A 1 2.43 -8.23 -15.81
C MET A 1 3.27 -8.74 -14.65
N PRO A 2 3.83 -7.84 -13.83
CA PRO A 2 4.56 -8.31 -12.65
C PRO A 2 3.60 -8.93 -11.64
N LEU A 3 4.09 -9.93 -10.91
CA LEU A 3 3.32 -10.54 -9.82
C LEU A 3 3.44 -9.73 -8.52
N THR A 4 4.50 -8.93 -8.40
CA THR A 4 4.76 -8.11 -7.23
C THR A 4 5.30 -6.74 -7.66
N TYR A 5 5.19 -5.78 -6.75
CA TYR A 5 5.75 -4.44 -6.91
C TYR A 5 6.72 -4.16 -5.77
N THR A 6 7.71 -3.29 -6.03
CA THR A 6 8.69 -2.93 -5.01
C THR A 6 8.18 -1.81 -4.11
N SER A 7 8.86 -1.62 -2.98
CA SER A 7 8.55 -0.50 -2.09
C SER A 7 8.72 0.85 -2.79
N GLU A 8 9.74 0.99 -3.63
CA GLU A 8 9.96 2.23 -4.38
C GLU A 8 8.79 2.54 -5.31
N GLN A 9 8.27 1.53 -6.00
CA GLN A 9 7.10 1.71 -6.86
C GLN A 9 5.89 2.16 -6.04
N CYS A 10 5.68 1.56 -4.88
CA CYS A 10 4.58 1.92 -3.99
C CYS A 10 4.74 3.34 -3.44
N ILE A 11 5.95 3.72 -3.03
CA ILE A 11 6.25 5.05 -2.52
C ILE A 11 5.99 6.09 -3.61
N ASN A 12 6.46 5.85 -4.82
CA ASN A 12 6.25 6.78 -5.94
C ASN A 12 4.78 6.89 -6.31
N LYS A 13 4.04 5.79 -6.28
CA LYS A 13 2.61 5.82 -6.57
C LYS A 13 1.85 6.61 -5.50
N ALA A 14 2.15 6.39 -4.24
CA ALA A 14 1.53 7.14 -3.15
C ALA A 14 1.87 8.63 -3.25
N ALA A 15 3.12 8.95 -3.59
CA ALA A 15 3.54 10.33 -3.79
C ALA A 15 2.80 10.99 -4.96
N GLY A 16 2.57 10.24 -6.03
CA GLY A 16 1.77 10.71 -7.16
C GLY A 16 0.33 10.99 -6.75
N ASP A 17 -0.27 10.11 -5.96
CA ASP A 17 -1.63 10.29 -5.45
C ASP A 17 -1.74 11.52 -4.55
N LEU A 18 -0.65 11.86 -3.84
CA LEU A 18 -0.58 13.05 -2.99
C LEU A 18 -0.20 14.31 -3.74
N GLY A 19 0.13 14.20 -5.04
CA GLY A 19 0.58 15.34 -5.83
C GLY A 19 2.00 15.80 -5.50
N LYS A 20 2.80 14.94 -4.86
CA LYS A 20 4.18 15.27 -4.44
C LYS A 20 5.24 14.74 -5.38
N TRP A 21 4.86 13.98 -6.38
CA TRP A 21 5.80 13.37 -7.32
C TRP A 21 5.33 13.56 -8.75
N VAL A 22 6.26 13.91 -9.62
CA VAL A 22 6.04 14.04 -11.06
C VAL A 22 6.85 12.94 -11.74
N PRO A 23 6.23 12.12 -12.61
CA PRO A 23 6.97 11.08 -13.34
C PRO A 23 8.16 11.66 -14.09
N GLY A 24 9.30 10.99 -14.00
CA GLY A 24 10.54 11.44 -14.61
C GLY A 24 11.42 12.27 -13.70
N GLU A 25 10.94 12.65 -12.53
CA GLU A 25 11.72 13.39 -11.55
C GLU A 25 11.94 12.52 -10.30
N ALA A 26 13.06 12.77 -9.62
CA ALA A 26 13.34 12.11 -8.35
C ALA A 26 12.48 12.71 -7.25
N LEU A 27 11.93 11.85 -6.40
CA LEU A 27 11.19 12.30 -5.22
C LEU A 27 12.18 12.88 -4.21
N GLY A 28 11.80 13.99 -3.57
CA GLY A 28 12.64 14.62 -2.55
C GLY A 28 12.90 13.68 -1.36
N PRO A 29 14.09 13.80 -0.71
CA PRO A 29 14.44 12.88 0.38
C PRO A 29 13.48 12.92 1.56
N VAL A 30 12.97 14.10 1.91
CA VAL A 30 12.02 14.24 3.03
C VAL A 30 10.69 13.57 2.70
N GLU A 31 10.19 13.81 1.51
CA GLU A 31 8.95 13.19 1.03
C GLU A 31 9.10 11.68 0.92
N HIS A 32 10.22 11.23 0.40
CA HIS A 32 10.51 9.81 0.29
C HIS A 32 10.50 9.14 1.68
N ASP A 33 11.21 9.71 2.62
CA ASP A 33 11.30 9.12 3.97
C ASP A 33 9.96 9.11 4.68
N THR A 34 9.18 10.18 4.55
CA THR A 34 7.85 10.27 5.14
C THR A 34 6.92 9.20 4.59
N ILE A 35 6.93 9.01 3.28
CA ILE A 35 6.06 8.03 2.64
C ILE A 35 6.57 6.61 2.90
N SER A 36 7.89 6.42 2.96
CA SER A 36 8.48 5.12 3.31
C SER A 36 8.08 4.69 4.71
N ASP A 37 8.08 5.60 5.68
CA ASP A 37 7.63 5.32 7.04
C ASP A 37 6.14 4.99 7.06
N ALA A 38 5.34 5.70 6.26
CA ALA A 38 3.91 5.41 6.12
C ALA A 38 3.68 4.01 5.53
N LEU A 39 4.50 3.60 4.56
CA LEU A 39 4.40 2.25 3.99
C LEU A 39 4.67 1.19 5.07
N ASP A 40 5.71 1.36 5.87
CA ASP A 40 6.01 0.42 6.95
C ASP A 40 4.86 0.33 7.95
N ALA A 41 4.25 1.47 8.30
CA ALA A 41 3.12 1.50 9.20
C ALA A 41 1.89 0.79 8.61
N VAL A 42 1.61 1.00 7.32
CA VAL A 42 0.50 0.34 6.64
C VAL A 42 0.72 -1.16 6.58
N ILE A 43 1.92 -1.60 6.25
CA ILE A 43 2.25 -3.03 6.22
C ILE A 43 1.98 -3.67 7.59
N ALA A 44 2.37 -2.99 8.67
CA ALA A 44 2.11 -3.49 10.01
C ALA A 44 0.62 -3.54 10.34
N GLU A 45 -0.15 -2.54 9.91
CA GLU A 45 -1.59 -2.50 10.17
C GLU A 45 -2.35 -3.56 9.37
N VAL A 46 -1.98 -3.81 8.13
CA VAL A 46 -2.69 -4.78 7.30
C VAL A 46 -2.25 -6.21 7.56
N ALA A 47 -1.30 -6.44 8.46
CA ALA A 47 -0.84 -7.79 8.79
C ALA A 47 -1.98 -8.69 9.28
N LYS A 48 -3.04 -8.12 9.83
CA LYS A 48 -4.25 -8.87 10.22
C LYS A 48 -5.05 -9.38 9.03
N ILE A 49 -4.82 -8.83 7.84
CA ILE A 49 -5.52 -9.19 6.61
C ILE A 49 -4.60 -9.96 5.68
N ILE A 50 -3.40 -9.44 5.45
CA ILE A 50 -2.40 -10.05 4.59
C ILE A 50 -1.01 -9.79 5.17
N ALA A 51 -0.19 -10.84 5.22
CA ALA A 51 1.19 -10.71 5.68
C ALA A 51 2.09 -10.36 4.50
N ILE A 52 2.69 -9.17 4.53
CA ILE A 52 3.68 -8.74 3.56
C ILE A 52 5.03 -8.80 4.28
N THR A 53 5.79 -9.87 4.02
CA THR A 53 7.05 -10.11 4.72
C THR A 53 8.21 -9.37 4.10
N ASP A 54 8.10 -9.00 2.82
CA ASP A 54 9.12 -8.24 2.10
C ASP A 54 8.45 -7.04 1.44
N ARG A 55 8.83 -5.84 1.87
CA ARG A 55 8.24 -4.62 1.33
C ARG A 55 8.55 -4.41 -0.15
N ASP A 56 9.54 -5.11 -0.70
CA ASP A 56 9.88 -5.07 -2.11
C ASP A 56 9.15 -6.16 -2.92
N GLU A 57 8.24 -6.88 -2.27
CA GLU A 57 7.40 -7.90 -2.91
C GLU A 57 5.94 -7.70 -2.51
N ILE A 58 5.38 -6.56 -2.86
CA ILE A 58 3.98 -6.24 -2.61
C ILE A 58 3.14 -6.93 -3.70
N PRO A 59 2.20 -7.81 -3.33
CA PRO A 59 1.41 -8.51 -4.35
C PRO A 59 0.65 -7.57 -5.27
N ALA A 60 0.69 -7.87 -6.56
CA ALA A 60 0.07 -7.00 -7.57
C ALA A 60 -1.43 -6.83 -7.36
N PHE A 61 -2.13 -7.86 -6.88
CA PHE A 61 -3.58 -7.80 -6.72
C PHE A 61 -4.02 -6.78 -5.65
N CYS A 62 -3.16 -6.45 -4.69
CA CYS A 62 -3.49 -5.49 -3.63
C CYS A 62 -2.63 -4.21 -3.69
N TYR A 63 -1.77 -4.09 -4.69
CA TYR A 63 -0.83 -2.96 -4.80
C TYR A 63 -1.56 -1.60 -4.81
N GLU A 64 -2.62 -1.48 -5.61
CA GLU A 64 -3.40 -0.24 -5.68
C GLU A 64 -4.02 0.12 -4.33
N CYS A 65 -4.61 -0.88 -3.66
CA CYS A 65 -5.23 -0.67 -2.36
C CYS A 65 -4.20 -0.26 -1.30
N ILE A 66 -3.07 -0.96 -1.25
CA ILE A 66 -1.98 -0.67 -0.33
C ILE A 66 -1.43 0.75 -0.59
N SER A 67 -1.21 1.11 -1.87
CA SER A 67 -0.71 2.44 -2.22
C SER A 67 -1.66 3.54 -1.79
N SER A 68 -2.97 3.33 -1.94
CA SER A 68 -3.98 4.29 -1.49
C SER A 68 -3.98 4.43 0.04
N MET A 69 -3.78 3.35 0.76
CA MET A 69 -3.67 3.38 2.22
C MET A 69 -2.41 4.14 2.67
N VAL A 70 -1.29 3.93 1.97
CA VAL A 70 -0.05 4.65 2.24
C VAL A 70 -0.24 6.15 2.01
N ALA A 71 -0.88 6.54 0.91
CA ALA A 71 -1.18 7.94 0.61
C ALA A 71 -2.06 8.55 1.70
N ALA A 72 -3.10 7.84 2.12
CA ALA A 72 -4.00 8.32 3.18
C ALA A 72 -3.24 8.49 4.51
N TYR A 73 -2.38 7.53 4.84
CA TYR A 73 -1.61 7.60 6.08
C TYR A 73 -0.62 8.77 6.06
N ALA A 74 0.03 9.01 4.93
CA ALA A 74 1.03 10.07 4.80
C ALA A 74 0.42 11.46 4.60
N ALA A 75 -0.84 11.55 4.20
CA ALA A 75 -1.45 12.82 3.81
C ALA A 75 -1.42 13.88 4.92
N SER A 76 -1.63 13.47 6.17
CA SER A 76 -1.59 14.39 7.31
C SER A 76 -0.21 15.01 7.52
N SER A 77 0.85 14.35 7.06
CA SER A 77 2.22 14.88 7.15
C SER A 77 2.50 15.98 6.14
N PHE A 78 1.68 16.05 5.07
CA PHE A 78 1.86 17.02 3.99
C PHE A 78 0.77 18.10 3.97
N SER A 79 -0.17 18.05 4.91
CA SER A 79 -1.29 18.96 4.95
C SER A 79 -1.43 19.55 6.36
N ASN A 80 -1.84 20.81 6.42
CA ASN A 80 -2.16 21.46 7.70
C ASN A 80 -3.57 21.11 8.17
N ILE A 81 -4.34 20.40 7.35
CA ILE A 81 -5.71 19.99 7.68
C ILE A 81 -5.65 18.55 8.17
N PRO A 82 -6.10 18.28 9.42
CA PRO A 82 -6.13 16.90 9.91
C PRO A 82 -7.05 16.04 9.04
N LEU A 83 -6.59 14.84 8.70
CA LEU A 83 -7.39 13.88 8.00
C LEU A 83 -7.99 12.88 8.99
N ASP A 84 -9.24 12.54 8.77
CA ASP A 84 -9.83 11.41 9.48
C ASP A 84 -9.34 10.13 8.80
N TYR A 85 -8.22 9.62 9.31
CA TYR A 85 -7.57 8.42 8.78
C TYR A 85 -8.55 7.24 8.82
N THR A 86 -9.29 7.08 9.90
CA THR A 86 -10.21 5.97 10.05
C THR A 86 -11.28 6.00 8.97
N ALA A 87 -11.90 7.17 8.74
CA ALA A 87 -12.94 7.29 7.73
C ALA A 87 -12.40 7.04 6.31
N THR A 88 -11.14 7.38 6.06
CA THR A 88 -10.51 7.16 4.76
C THR A 88 -10.08 5.72 4.57
N VAL A 89 -9.57 5.08 5.61
CA VAL A 89 -8.94 3.76 5.53
C VAL A 89 -9.95 2.62 5.64
N GLU A 90 -11.05 2.78 6.38
CA GLU A 90 -12.05 1.71 6.52
C GLU A 90 -12.55 1.15 5.18
N PRO A 91 -12.94 1.99 4.20
CA PRO A 91 -13.34 1.45 2.89
C PRO A 91 -12.21 0.73 2.18
N LEU A 92 -10.98 1.21 2.34
CA LEU A 92 -9.80 0.57 1.74
C LEU A 92 -9.50 -0.78 2.39
N GLU A 93 -9.65 -0.88 3.71
CA GLU A 93 -9.49 -2.17 4.40
C GLU A 93 -10.55 -3.18 3.95
N ARG A 94 -11.80 -2.74 3.78
CA ARG A 94 -12.86 -3.61 3.26
C ARG A 94 -12.54 -4.10 1.87
N ARG A 95 -12.03 -3.20 1.01
CA ARG A 95 -11.60 -3.58 -0.33
C ARG A 95 -10.44 -4.55 -0.28
N LEU A 96 -9.48 -4.33 0.61
CA LEU A 96 -8.33 -5.22 0.77
C LEU A 96 -8.80 -6.62 1.19
N ARG A 97 -9.72 -6.73 2.14
CA ARG A 97 -10.28 -8.02 2.56
C ARG A 97 -10.95 -8.73 1.39
N TYR A 98 -11.70 -7.98 0.59
CA TYR A 98 -12.34 -8.53 -0.60
C TYR A 98 -11.29 -9.03 -1.60
N LEU A 99 -10.26 -8.23 -1.87
CA LEU A 99 -9.21 -8.59 -2.82
C LEU A 99 -8.43 -9.84 -2.36
N VAL A 100 -8.14 -9.93 -1.08
CA VAL A 100 -7.46 -11.10 -0.53
C VAL A 100 -8.33 -12.36 -0.68
N ALA A 101 -9.63 -12.23 -0.43
CA ALA A 101 -10.56 -13.35 -0.58
C ALA A 101 -10.71 -13.81 -2.03
N GLN A 102 -10.48 -12.91 -2.99
CA GLN A 102 -10.58 -13.20 -4.41
C GLN A 102 -9.24 -13.57 -5.05
N ALA A 103 -8.14 -13.39 -4.32
CA ALA A 103 -6.81 -13.62 -4.88
C ALA A 103 -6.62 -15.08 -5.25
N PRO A 104 -6.03 -15.36 -6.43
CA PRO A 104 -5.69 -16.74 -6.77
C PRO A 104 -4.61 -17.26 -5.85
N THR A 105 -4.76 -18.51 -5.42
CA THR A 105 -3.76 -19.20 -4.64
C THR A 105 -3.25 -20.37 -5.45
N TYR A 106 -1.95 -20.42 -5.68
CA TYR A 106 -1.39 -21.42 -6.60
C TYR A 106 -0.93 -22.67 -5.85
N GLU A 107 0.00 -22.53 -4.92
CA GLU A 107 0.49 -23.67 -4.16
C GLU A 107 -0.49 -24.12 -3.08
N PRO A 108 -1.12 -23.23 -2.31
CA PRO A 108 -2.03 -23.69 -1.25
C PRO A 108 -3.33 -24.26 -1.76
N LEU A 109 -3.67 -24.01 -3.02
CA LEU A 109 -4.91 -24.51 -3.58
C LEU A 109 -4.98 -26.02 -3.48
N ALA A 110 -3.89 -26.70 -3.83
CA ALA A 110 -3.82 -28.14 -3.74
C ALA A 110 -3.94 -28.63 -2.30
N ALA A 111 -3.37 -27.90 -1.35
CA ALA A 111 -3.43 -28.26 0.06
C ALA A 111 -4.83 -28.07 0.66
N TYR A 112 -5.57 -27.09 0.18
CA TYR A 112 -6.88 -26.77 0.74
C TYR A 112 -7.99 -27.68 0.25
N TYR A 113 -7.83 -28.29 -0.89
CA TYR A 113 -8.86 -29.11 -1.49
C TYR A 113 -8.65 -30.61 -1.28
N PHE A 114 -7.69 -30.96 -0.46
CA PHE A 114 -7.39 -32.37 -0.19
C PHE A 114 -7.44 -32.69 1.29
#